data_6e4661969eb2681082c8d646c7ae5c3e
#
_entry.id   6e4661969eb2681082c8d646c7ae5c3e
#
_cell.length_a   1.000
_cell.length_b   1.000
_cell.length_c   1.000
_cell.angle_alpha   90.00
_cell.angle_beta   90.00
_cell.angle_gamma   90.00
#
_symmetry.space_group_name_H-M   'P 1'
#
loop_
_entity.id
_entity.type
_entity.pdbx_description
1 polymer ?
#
loop_
_entity_poly.entity_id
_entity_poly.type
_entity_poly.pdbx_seq_one_letter_code
_entity_poly.pdbx_strand_id
1 'polypeptide(L)'
;MRIPGFIARQFYVAGSLRNTATGFELQAQNPMGNGVLVGVGQLRVDGHDIDPATVTARREGDPTAISARDISAQNPVNVAKGDKVTLHVDGPPLTAGGHELEVELEELNLGALSFAITDTVAG
;
A
#
# COMPACT_ATOMS: atom_id res chain seq x y z
N MET A 1 -0.42 15.02 3.84
CA MET A 1 -1.74 15.48 3.38
C MET A 1 -2.72 14.33 3.47
N ARG A 2 -3.82 14.57 4.11
CA ARG A 2 -4.89 13.56 4.20
C ARG A 2 -5.72 13.59 2.93
N ILE A 3 -5.84 12.46 2.27
CA ILE A 3 -6.62 12.33 1.04
C ILE A 3 -8.08 12.00 1.41
N PRO A 4 -9.06 12.79 0.92
CA PRO A 4 -10.48 12.48 1.16
C PRO A 4 -10.86 11.10 0.64
N GLY A 5 -11.85 10.46 1.28
CA GLY A 5 -12.22 9.08 0.97
C GLY A 5 -12.61 8.83 -0.48
N PHE A 6 -13.29 9.77 -1.13
CA PHE A 6 -13.69 9.61 -2.54
C PHE A 6 -12.50 9.66 -3.50
N ILE A 7 -11.41 10.34 -3.12
CA ILE A 7 -10.16 10.34 -3.89
C ILE A 7 -9.32 9.12 -3.51
N ALA A 8 -9.30 8.76 -2.22
CA ALA A 8 -8.54 7.61 -1.73
C ALA A 8 -8.90 6.32 -2.46
N ARG A 9 -10.18 6.14 -2.80
CA ARG A 9 -10.63 4.96 -3.55
C ARG A 9 -10.01 4.85 -4.94
N GLN A 10 -9.51 5.94 -5.49
CA GLN A 10 -8.82 5.93 -6.78
C GLN A 10 -7.37 5.45 -6.64
N PHE A 11 -6.78 5.59 -5.46
CA PHE A 11 -5.42 5.11 -5.16
C PHE A 11 -5.39 3.65 -4.71
N TYR A 12 -6.55 3.06 -4.45
CA TYR A 12 -6.67 1.69 -3.97
C TYR A 12 -7.38 0.82 -5.01
N VAL A 13 -6.91 -0.41 -5.16
CA VAL A 13 -7.59 -1.38 -6.02
C VAL A 13 -8.65 -2.09 -5.17
N ALA A 14 -9.91 -1.76 -5.39
CA ALA A 14 -11.03 -2.35 -4.64
C ALA A 14 -11.05 -3.88 -4.82
N GLY A 15 -11.24 -4.59 -3.71
CA GLY A 15 -11.25 -6.05 -3.71
C GLY A 15 -9.86 -6.70 -3.72
N SER A 16 -8.80 -5.91 -3.63
CA SER A 16 -7.43 -6.45 -3.67
C SER A 16 -6.95 -7.01 -2.33
N LEU A 17 -7.63 -6.68 -1.23
CA LEU A 17 -7.26 -7.20 0.08
C LEU A 17 -7.52 -8.70 0.14
N ARG A 18 -6.46 -9.48 0.38
CA ARG A 18 -6.58 -10.94 0.43
C ARG A 18 -5.50 -11.56 1.31
N ASN A 19 -5.82 -12.69 1.90
CA ASN A 19 -4.83 -13.50 2.59
C ASN A 19 -3.96 -14.27 1.58
N THR A 20 -2.72 -14.50 1.98
CA THR A 20 -1.74 -15.30 1.24
C THR A 20 -1.23 -16.42 2.15
N ALA A 21 -0.38 -17.29 1.62
CA ALA A 21 0.23 -18.36 2.41
C ALA A 21 1.09 -17.85 3.56
N THR A 22 1.62 -16.60 3.45
CA THR A 22 2.56 -16.04 4.42
C THR A 22 2.04 -14.81 5.16
N GLY A 23 0.81 -14.40 4.89
CA GLY A 23 0.25 -13.20 5.51
C GLY A 23 -0.95 -12.67 4.73
N PHE A 24 -0.90 -11.41 4.36
CA PHE A 24 -1.93 -10.79 3.52
C PHE A 24 -1.31 -9.74 2.60
N GLU A 25 -2.08 -9.34 1.60
CA GLU A 25 -1.64 -8.31 0.65
C GLU A 25 -2.79 -7.43 0.19
N LEU A 26 -2.43 -6.26 -0.31
CA LEU A 26 -3.36 -5.29 -0.91
C LEU A 26 -2.65 -4.57 -2.05
N GLN A 27 -3.43 -3.94 -2.93
CA GLN A 27 -2.87 -3.22 -4.07
C GLN A 27 -3.27 -1.77 -4.06
N ALA A 28 -2.26 -0.91 -4.25
CA ALA A 28 -2.44 0.50 -4.54
C ALA A 28 -2.21 0.74 -6.04
N GLN A 29 -2.76 1.83 -6.54
CA GLN A 29 -2.56 2.22 -7.94
C GLN A 29 -2.34 3.73 -8.01
N ASN A 30 -1.69 4.17 -9.08
CA ASN A 30 -1.46 5.58 -9.33
C ASN A 30 -2.43 6.10 -10.39
N PRO A 31 -3.48 6.86 -10.01
CA PRO A 31 -4.46 7.37 -10.96
C PRO A 31 -4.06 8.71 -11.60
N MET A 32 -3.01 9.34 -11.13
CA MET A 32 -2.72 10.74 -11.46
C MET A 32 -1.78 10.88 -12.64
N GLY A 33 -0.55 10.77 -12.48
CA GLY A 33 0.50 10.91 -13.49
C GLY A 33 1.73 10.22 -12.97
N ASN A 34 2.83 10.34 -13.67
CA ASN A 34 4.07 9.72 -13.20
C ASN A 34 4.44 10.26 -11.82
N GLY A 35 4.72 9.35 -10.91
CA GLY A 35 5.10 9.65 -9.54
C GLY A 35 6.37 8.93 -9.14
N VAL A 36 6.96 9.40 -8.06
CA VAL A 36 8.16 8.80 -7.47
C VAL A 36 7.88 8.56 -6.00
N LEU A 37 7.80 7.29 -5.63
CA LEU A 37 7.60 6.89 -4.25
C LEU A 37 8.95 6.90 -3.54
N VAL A 38 9.08 7.75 -2.52
CA VAL A 38 10.32 7.91 -1.75
C VAL A 38 10.19 7.44 -0.32
N GLY A 39 9.06 6.89 0.06
CA GLY A 39 8.86 6.31 1.37
C GLY A 39 7.51 5.64 1.50
N VAL A 40 7.45 4.64 2.36
CA VAL A 40 6.21 4.05 2.85
C VAL A 40 6.20 4.34 4.35
N GLY A 41 5.25 5.14 4.78
CA GLY A 41 5.10 5.49 6.18
C GLY A 41 4.34 4.42 6.93
N GLN A 42 3.39 4.84 7.74
CA GLN A 42 2.65 3.95 8.60
C GLN A 42 1.58 3.17 7.83
N LEU A 43 1.48 1.89 8.10
CA LEU A 43 0.39 1.03 7.64
C LEU A 43 -0.34 0.52 8.88
N ARG A 44 -1.65 0.66 8.89
CA ARG A 44 -2.50 0.17 9.97
C ARG A 44 -3.64 -0.66 9.42
N VAL A 45 -3.99 -1.70 10.17
CA VAL A 45 -5.18 -2.52 9.90
C VAL A 45 -6.01 -2.54 11.16
N ASP A 46 -7.26 -2.09 11.06
CA ASP A 46 -8.20 -2.00 12.18
C ASP A 46 -7.61 -1.25 13.39
N GLY A 47 -6.85 -0.18 13.12
CA GLY A 47 -6.20 0.63 14.15
C GLY A 47 -4.91 0.06 14.71
N HIS A 48 -4.47 -1.11 14.25
CA HIS A 48 -3.23 -1.74 14.71
C HIS A 48 -2.07 -1.43 13.76
N ASP A 49 -0.98 -0.94 14.31
CA ASP A 49 0.22 -0.65 13.54
C ASP A 49 0.85 -1.93 13.01
N ILE A 50 1.24 -1.89 11.73
CA ILE A 50 1.99 -2.97 11.10
C ILE A 50 3.47 -2.61 11.15
N ASP A 51 4.30 -3.56 11.57
CA ASP A 51 5.75 -3.37 11.61
C ASP A 51 6.27 -3.20 10.18
N PRO A 52 6.90 -2.07 9.83
CA PRO A 52 7.40 -1.83 8.48
C PRO A 52 8.43 -2.86 8.01
N ALA A 53 9.10 -3.55 8.93
CA ALA A 53 10.03 -4.62 8.58
C ALA A 53 9.32 -5.84 7.93
N THR A 54 8.01 -5.98 8.14
CA THR A 54 7.22 -7.08 7.58
C THR A 54 6.60 -6.75 6.23
N VAL A 55 6.73 -5.51 5.77
CA VAL A 55 6.06 -5.02 4.56
C VAL A 55 7.03 -4.98 3.39
N THR A 56 6.62 -5.57 2.28
CA THR A 56 7.32 -5.46 1.00
C THR A 56 6.40 -4.84 -0.04
N ALA A 57 7.01 -4.13 -0.99
CA ALA A 57 6.30 -3.51 -2.09
C ALA A 57 6.84 -4.07 -3.41
N ARG A 58 5.93 -4.38 -4.34
CA ARG A 58 6.30 -4.85 -5.67
C ARG A 58 5.43 -4.15 -6.70
N ARG A 59 6.06 -3.41 -7.61
CA ARG A 59 5.37 -2.81 -8.73
C ARG A 59 4.97 -3.92 -9.72
N GLU A 60 3.77 -3.84 -10.26
CA GLU A 60 3.28 -4.78 -11.27
C GLU A 60 4.24 -4.82 -12.47
N GLY A 61 4.66 -6.01 -12.84
CA GLY A 61 5.64 -6.21 -13.89
C GLY A 61 7.09 -6.34 -13.41
N ASP A 62 7.39 -5.94 -12.17
CA ASP A 62 8.72 -6.13 -11.61
C ASP A 62 8.86 -7.54 -11.02
N PRO A 63 9.99 -8.22 -11.27
CA PRO A 63 10.22 -9.56 -10.74
C PRO A 63 10.59 -9.58 -9.27
N THR A 64 11.04 -8.47 -8.71
CA THR A 64 11.53 -8.36 -7.34
C THR A 64 10.69 -7.43 -6.49
N ALA A 65 10.47 -7.83 -5.23
CA ALA A 65 9.89 -6.96 -4.21
C ALA A 65 11.00 -6.22 -3.47
N ILE A 66 10.67 -5.03 -2.94
CA ILE A 66 11.56 -4.24 -2.11
C ILE A 66 10.95 -4.08 -0.72
N SER A 67 11.77 -4.17 0.33
CA SER A 67 11.27 -3.88 1.67
C SER A 67 10.79 -2.44 1.74
N ALA A 68 9.60 -2.24 2.31
CA ALA A 68 9.00 -0.91 2.38
C ALA A 68 9.92 0.10 3.07
N ARG A 69 10.62 -0.31 4.12
CA ARG A 69 11.54 0.57 4.85
C ARG A 69 12.83 0.90 4.08
N ASP A 70 13.11 0.17 2.99
CA ASP A 70 14.26 0.45 2.13
C ASP A 70 13.93 1.43 1.01
N ILE A 71 12.67 1.79 0.85
CA ILE A 71 12.25 2.80 -0.12
C ILE A 71 12.58 4.17 0.48
N SER A 72 13.39 4.93 -0.25
CA SER A 72 13.86 6.24 0.18
C SER A 72 14.13 7.13 -1.01
N ALA A 73 14.50 8.38 -0.76
CA ALA A 73 14.92 9.30 -1.83
C ALA A 73 16.15 8.79 -2.59
N GLN A 74 17.01 8.01 -1.91
CA GLN A 74 18.18 7.39 -2.53
C GLN A 74 17.87 6.03 -3.18
N ASN A 75 16.71 5.45 -2.89
CA ASN A 75 16.25 4.18 -3.44
C ASN A 75 14.76 4.25 -3.75
N PRO A 76 14.37 5.12 -4.69
CA PRO A 76 12.96 5.38 -4.98
C PRO A 76 12.33 4.30 -5.86
N VAL A 77 11.00 4.27 -5.87
CA VAL A 77 10.22 3.46 -6.79
C VAL A 77 9.46 4.39 -7.74
N ASN A 78 9.74 4.28 -9.03
CA ASN A 78 9.02 5.04 -10.04
C ASN A 78 7.68 4.36 -10.33
N VAL A 79 6.60 5.12 -10.26
CA VAL A 79 5.24 4.62 -10.46
C VAL A 79 4.58 5.47 -11.54
N ALA A 80 4.41 4.91 -12.72
CA ALA A 80 3.75 5.59 -13.82
C ALA A 80 2.23 5.60 -13.60
N LYS A 81 1.53 6.48 -14.32
CA LYS A 81 0.06 6.51 -14.28
C LYS A 81 -0.49 5.14 -14.68
N GLY A 82 -1.36 4.60 -13.85
CA GLY A 82 -1.97 3.29 -14.03
C GLY A 82 -1.19 2.13 -13.46
N ASP A 83 0.03 2.36 -13.00
CA ASP A 83 0.83 1.30 -12.37
C ASP A 83 0.19 0.89 -11.05
N LYS A 84 0.28 -0.41 -10.77
CA LYS A 84 -0.17 -0.99 -9.51
C LYS A 84 1.03 -1.44 -8.69
N VAL A 85 0.93 -1.26 -7.38
CA VAL A 85 1.93 -1.71 -6.42
C VAL A 85 1.24 -2.63 -5.43
N THR A 86 1.77 -3.84 -5.30
CA THR A 86 1.31 -4.78 -4.28
C THR A 86 2.11 -4.58 -3.01
N LEU A 87 1.41 -4.34 -1.91
CA LEU A 87 1.98 -4.33 -0.57
C LEU A 87 1.67 -5.69 0.06
N HIS A 88 2.70 -6.41 0.42
CA HIS A 88 2.59 -7.70 1.10
C HIS A 88 3.05 -7.55 2.55
N VAL A 89 2.28 -8.09 3.47
CA VAL A 89 2.58 -8.08 4.91
C VAL A 89 2.77 -9.52 5.38
N ASP A 90 3.97 -9.84 5.83
CA ASP A 90 4.24 -11.14 6.46
C ASP A 90 3.65 -11.17 7.87
N GLY A 91 2.93 -12.22 8.18
CA GLY A 91 2.35 -12.40 9.50
C GLY A 91 1.07 -13.22 9.48
N PRO A 92 0.27 -13.13 10.54
CA PRO A 92 -1.01 -13.85 10.61
C PRO A 92 -1.96 -13.41 9.50
N PRO A 93 -2.80 -14.31 9.00
CA PRO A 93 -3.86 -13.92 8.06
C PRO A 93 -4.90 -13.03 8.76
N LEU A 94 -5.59 -12.24 7.97
CA LEU A 94 -6.73 -11.46 8.46
C LEU A 94 -7.95 -12.36 8.58
N THR A 95 -8.81 -12.04 9.54
CA THR A 95 -10.11 -12.71 9.65
C THR A 95 -11.00 -12.40 8.45
N ALA A 96 -11.92 -13.29 8.13
CA ALA A 96 -12.92 -13.02 7.10
C ALA A 96 -13.78 -11.84 7.52
N GLY A 97 -14.18 -11.02 6.54
CA GLY A 97 -15.04 -9.86 6.78
C GLY A 97 -14.33 -8.54 6.48
N GLY A 98 -14.95 -7.45 6.92
CA GLY A 98 -14.48 -6.10 6.65
C GLY A 98 -13.31 -5.69 7.53
N HIS A 99 -12.37 -4.95 6.92
CA HIS A 99 -11.23 -4.36 7.62
C HIS A 99 -11.03 -2.91 7.18
N GLU A 100 -10.59 -2.08 8.11
CA GLU A 100 -10.17 -0.71 7.82
C GLU A 100 -8.66 -0.68 7.62
N LEU A 101 -8.24 -0.10 6.51
CA LEU A 101 -6.83 0.04 6.14
C LEU A 101 -6.47 1.52 6.17
N GLU A 102 -5.39 1.86 6.85
CA GLU A 102 -4.81 3.20 6.82
C GLU A 102 -3.41 3.09 6.23
N VAL A 103 -3.14 3.88 5.20
CA VAL A 103 -1.88 3.84 4.47
C VAL A 103 -1.29 5.23 4.39
N GLU A 104 0.01 5.34 4.69
CA GLU A 104 0.77 6.56 4.51
C GLU A 104 1.92 6.29 3.55
N LEU A 105 2.00 7.11 2.51
CA LEU A 105 3.03 7.05 1.48
C LEU A 105 3.69 8.41 1.36
N GLU A 106 4.94 8.44 0.91
CA GLU A 106 5.64 9.69 0.63
C GLU A 106 6.04 9.74 -0.84
N GLU A 107 5.54 10.77 -1.54
CA GLU A 107 5.83 11.03 -2.95
C GLU A 107 6.76 12.24 -3.05
N LEU A 108 7.73 12.18 -3.97
CA LEU A 108 8.82 13.14 -4.07
C LEU A 108 8.37 14.61 -4.13
N ASN A 109 7.30 14.89 -4.86
CA ASN A 109 6.81 16.26 -5.07
C ASN A 109 5.62 16.61 -4.16
N LEU A 110 4.78 15.65 -3.85
CA LEU A 110 3.57 15.86 -3.07
C LEU A 110 3.78 15.74 -1.57
N GLY A 111 4.89 15.12 -1.15
CA GLY A 111 5.16 14.86 0.26
C GLY A 111 4.37 13.67 0.80
N ALA A 112 4.05 13.72 2.08
CA ALA A 112 3.32 12.64 2.76
C ALA A 112 1.86 12.65 2.35
N LEU A 113 1.37 11.49 1.91
CA LEU A 113 -0.02 11.26 1.53
C LEU A 113 -0.57 10.17 2.44
N SER A 114 -1.69 10.43 3.09
CA SER A 114 -2.34 9.43 3.93
C SER A 114 -3.79 9.25 3.53
N PHE A 115 -4.27 8.00 3.56
CA PHE A 115 -5.66 7.69 3.26
C PHE A 115 -6.12 6.47 4.04
N ALA A 116 -7.44 6.41 4.22
CA ALA A 116 -8.10 5.28 4.88
C ALA A 116 -9.17 4.72 3.94
N ILE A 117 -9.24 3.41 3.86
CA ILE A 117 -10.22 2.68 3.06
C ILE A 117 -10.70 1.48 3.83
N THR A 118 -11.85 0.94 3.42
CA THR A 118 -12.35 -0.33 3.91
C THR A 118 -12.41 -1.33 2.77
N ASP A 119 -12.10 -2.59 3.08
CA ASP A 119 -12.21 -3.69 2.14
C ASP A 119 -12.55 -4.98 2.89
N THR A 120 -12.90 -6.02 2.16
CA THR A 120 -13.40 -7.26 2.73
C THR A 120 -12.53 -8.43 2.29
N VAL A 121 -12.17 -9.27 3.26
CA VAL A 121 -11.46 -10.53 3.00
C VAL A 121 -12.49 -11.66 2.89
N ALA A 122 -12.41 -12.44 1.82
CA ALA A 122 -13.24 -13.60 1.62
C ALA A 122 -12.92 -14.68 2.67
N GLY A 123 -13.96 -15.28 3.19
CA GLY A 123 -13.85 -16.33 4.21
C GLY A 123 -13.46 -17.68 3.65
#